data_f27a888359ee71cc590ebbc4c4dbffb5
#
_entry.id   f27a888359ee71cc590ebbc4c4dbffb5
#
_cell.length_a   1.000
_cell.length_b   1.000
_cell.length_c   1.000
_cell.angle_alpha   90.00
_cell.angle_beta   90.00
_cell.angle_gamma   90.00
#
_symmetry.space_group_name_H-M   'P 1'
#
loop_
_entity.id
_entity.type
_entity.pdbx_description
1 polymer ?
#
loop_
_entity_poly.entity_id
_entity_poly.type
_entity_poly.pdbx_seq_one_letter_code
_entity_poly.pdbx_strand_id
1 'polypeptide(L)'
;MYPFFESIRILNGKPMNLEFHQTRLNKTFNIFYPNVLNHNLQKLITQTPDISQFSGKLRFSYSSLQWKIELIDYTSFFFNDFRMVFTQNFSYPYKFSERLWFESIKESHKEFQEVIIVKNGFITDASAYNLAYFNGTKWITPSTPLLEGTMRASLLSL
;
A
#
# COMPACT_ATOMS: atom_id res chain seq x y z
N MET A 1 -9.67 3.37 -17.15
CA MET A 1 -9.46 3.80 -15.74
C MET A 1 -8.93 2.60 -14.96
N TYR A 2 -7.96 2.80 -14.06
CA TYR A 2 -7.36 1.75 -13.23
C TYR A 2 -7.86 1.91 -11.79
N PRO A 3 -8.87 1.16 -11.35
CA PRO A 3 -9.47 1.33 -10.02
C PRO A 3 -8.56 0.88 -8.87
N PHE A 4 -7.56 0.05 -9.14
CA PHE A 4 -6.65 -0.49 -8.14
C PHE A 4 -5.18 -0.28 -8.52
N PHE A 5 -4.30 -0.34 -7.52
CA PHE A 5 -2.86 -0.31 -7.76
C PHE A 5 -2.06 -1.09 -6.72
N GLU A 6 -0.85 -1.49 -7.10
CA GLU A 6 0.19 -1.95 -6.19
C GLU A 6 1.36 -0.95 -6.19
N SER A 7 2.05 -0.85 -5.06
CA SER A 7 3.30 -0.08 -4.93
C SER A 7 4.37 -1.05 -4.44
N ILE A 8 5.25 -1.43 -5.33
CA ILE A 8 6.25 -2.49 -5.12
C ILE A 8 7.62 -1.82 -5.03
N ARG A 9 8.36 -2.09 -3.97
CA ARG A 9 9.77 -1.68 -3.88
C ARG A 9 10.59 -2.52 -4.84
N ILE A 10 11.39 -1.86 -5.67
CA ILE A 10 12.41 -2.49 -6.51
C ILE A 10 13.78 -2.13 -5.93
N LEU A 11 14.64 -3.11 -5.78
CA LEU A 11 16.02 -2.93 -5.34
C LEU A 11 16.94 -3.67 -6.31
N ASN A 12 17.77 -2.93 -7.05
CA ASN A 12 18.67 -3.48 -8.08
C ASN A 12 17.92 -4.45 -9.02
N GLY A 13 16.80 -3.99 -9.58
CA GLY A 13 15.95 -4.75 -10.48
C GLY A 13 15.08 -5.83 -9.84
N LYS A 14 15.22 -6.09 -8.55
CA LYS A 14 14.49 -7.16 -7.86
C LYS A 14 13.27 -6.61 -7.11
N PRO A 15 12.06 -7.11 -7.38
CA PRO A 15 10.87 -6.74 -6.63
C PRO A 15 10.91 -7.36 -5.23
N MET A 16 10.64 -6.53 -4.22
CA MET A 16 10.58 -6.95 -2.82
C MET A 16 9.16 -7.36 -2.44
N ASN A 17 9.03 -8.42 -1.64
CA ASN A 17 7.75 -8.93 -1.11
C ASN A 17 6.71 -9.23 -2.21
N LEU A 18 7.15 -9.71 -3.36
CA LEU A 18 6.30 -9.85 -4.55
C LEU A 18 5.16 -10.83 -4.33
N GLU A 19 5.38 -11.91 -3.60
CA GLU A 19 4.37 -12.90 -3.23
C GLU A 19 3.20 -12.29 -2.44
N PHE A 20 3.48 -11.37 -1.52
CA PHE A 20 2.43 -10.65 -0.77
C PHE A 20 1.66 -9.67 -1.66
N HIS A 21 2.33 -9.02 -2.61
CA HIS A 21 1.69 -8.19 -3.62
C HIS A 21 0.79 -9.01 -4.54
N GLN A 22 1.27 -10.16 -5.02
CA GLN A 22 0.47 -11.06 -5.84
C GLN A 22 -0.74 -11.59 -5.08
N THR A 23 -0.57 -11.99 -3.82
CA THR A 23 -1.66 -12.45 -2.95
C THR A 23 -2.74 -11.38 -2.78
N ARG A 24 -2.35 -10.12 -2.52
CA ARG A 24 -3.31 -9.01 -2.39
C ARG A 24 -4.03 -8.70 -3.71
N LEU A 25 -3.32 -8.73 -4.83
CA LEU A 25 -3.91 -8.60 -6.16
C LEU A 25 -4.92 -9.72 -6.42
N ASN A 26 -4.57 -10.97 -6.12
CA ASN A 26 -5.46 -12.12 -6.28
C ASN A 26 -6.73 -11.96 -5.43
N LYS A 27 -6.59 -11.51 -4.17
CA LYS A 27 -7.73 -11.22 -3.29
C LYS A 27 -8.65 -10.15 -3.92
N THR A 28 -8.08 -9.10 -4.51
CA THR A 28 -8.84 -8.06 -5.22
C THR A 28 -9.56 -8.63 -6.44
N PHE A 29 -8.89 -9.45 -7.26
CA PHE A 29 -9.50 -10.08 -8.43
C PHE A 29 -10.65 -11.01 -8.05
N ASN A 30 -10.48 -11.83 -7.03
CA ASN A 30 -11.52 -12.76 -6.57
C ASN A 30 -12.82 -12.06 -6.15
N ILE A 31 -12.71 -10.83 -5.63
CA ILE A 31 -13.89 -10.06 -5.18
C ILE A 31 -14.50 -9.23 -6.30
N PHE A 32 -13.68 -8.53 -7.09
CA PHE A 32 -14.17 -7.56 -8.07
C PHE A 32 -14.27 -8.12 -9.50
N TYR A 33 -13.54 -9.21 -9.79
CA TYR A 33 -13.45 -9.82 -11.11
C TYR A 33 -13.47 -11.37 -11.05
N PRO A 34 -14.49 -12.00 -10.43
CA PRO A 34 -14.45 -13.40 -9.99
C PRO A 34 -14.26 -14.44 -11.10
N ASN A 35 -14.41 -14.10 -12.36
CA ASN A 35 -14.25 -15.03 -13.49
C ASN A 35 -13.16 -14.58 -14.48
N VAL A 36 -12.30 -13.68 -14.05
CA VAL A 36 -11.22 -13.14 -14.89
C VAL A 36 -9.88 -13.63 -14.39
N LEU A 37 -9.03 -14.08 -15.31
CA LEU A 37 -7.66 -14.47 -14.98
C LEU A 37 -6.90 -13.22 -14.46
N ASN A 38 -6.28 -13.35 -13.30
CA ASN A 38 -5.52 -12.27 -12.69
C ASN A 38 -4.18 -12.01 -13.42
N HIS A 39 -3.65 -10.83 -13.22
CA HIS A 39 -2.33 -10.44 -13.73
C HIS A 39 -1.21 -11.16 -12.95
N ASN A 40 -0.24 -11.70 -13.67
CA ASN A 40 0.97 -12.27 -13.07
C ASN A 40 2.04 -11.19 -12.93
N LEU A 41 2.23 -10.68 -11.72
CA LEU A 41 3.15 -9.59 -11.43
C LEU A 41 4.60 -9.96 -11.78
N GLN A 42 5.05 -11.18 -11.46
CA GLN A 42 6.42 -11.61 -11.77
C GLN A 42 6.69 -11.51 -13.27
N LYS A 43 5.80 -12.05 -14.09
CA LYS A 43 5.94 -12.01 -15.56
C LYS A 43 5.96 -10.57 -16.10
N LEU A 44 5.03 -9.74 -15.63
CA LEU A 44 4.90 -8.36 -16.12
C LEU A 44 6.08 -7.49 -15.70
N ILE A 45 6.56 -7.65 -14.47
CA ILE A 45 7.71 -6.89 -13.96
C ILE A 45 9.00 -7.27 -14.71
N THR A 46 9.25 -8.57 -14.93
CA THR A 46 10.46 -9.02 -15.65
C THR A 46 10.48 -8.55 -17.11
N GLN A 47 9.34 -8.26 -17.70
CA GLN A 47 9.22 -7.72 -19.07
C GLN A 47 9.26 -6.20 -19.14
N THR A 48 9.34 -5.50 -17.99
CA THR A 48 9.37 -4.04 -17.95
C THR A 48 10.75 -3.54 -18.40
N PRO A 49 10.83 -2.64 -19.38
CA PRO A 49 12.10 -2.03 -19.77
C PRO A 49 12.82 -1.38 -18.58
N ASP A 50 14.14 -1.39 -18.60
CA ASP A 50 15.03 -0.75 -17.62
C ASP A 50 14.91 -1.24 -16.19
N ILE A 51 14.06 -2.24 -15.92
CA ILE A 51 13.82 -2.75 -14.55
C ILE A 51 15.11 -3.28 -13.92
N SER A 52 16.00 -3.90 -14.69
CA SER A 52 17.22 -4.58 -14.21
C SER A 52 18.20 -3.66 -13.47
N GLN A 53 18.21 -2.37 -13.80
CA GLN A 53 19.07 -1.37 -13.19
C GLN A 53 18.31 -0.43 -12.25
N PHE A 54 17.00 -0.58 -12.15
CA PHE A 54 16.15 0.31 -11.37
C PHE A 54 16.17 -0.03 -9.88
N SER A 55 16.23 1.02 -9.06
CA SER A 55 15.95 0.95 -7.62
C SER A 55 15.01 2.10 -7.26
N GLY A 56 13.82 1.76 -6.73
CA GLY A 56 12.79 2.76 -6.44
C GLY A 56 11.45 2.11 -6.16
N LYS A 57 10.37 2.77 -6.58
CA LYS A 57 8.99 2.33 -6.45
C LYS A 57 8.40 2.02 -7.81
N LEU A 58 7.96 0.78 -8.02
CA LEU A 58 7.14 0.40 -9.16
C LEU A 58 5.67 0.55 -8.77
N ARG A 59 4.94 1.39 -9.50
CA ARG A 59 3.48 1.47 -9.42
C ARG A 59 2.86 0.62 -10.52
N PHE A 60 2.12 -0.40 -10.12
CA PHE A 60 1.31 -1.25 -10.99
C PHE A 60 -0.15 -0.87 -10.82
N SER A 61 -0.70 -0.13 -11.76
CA SER A 61 -2.11 0.27 -11.79
C SER A 61 -2.90 -0.70 -12.67
N TYR A 62 -4.09 -1.17 -12.23
CA TYR A 62 -4.78 -2.24 -12.93
C TYR A 62 -6.31 -2.19 -12.84
N SER A 63 -6.93 -2.84 -13.83
CA SER A 63 -8.33 -3.28 -13.88
C SER A 63 -8.37 -4.76 -14.28
N SER A 64 -9.55 -5.29 -14.59
CA SER A 64 -9.70 -6.66 -15.09
C SER A 64 -8.98 -6.92 -16.43
N LEU A 65 -8.95 -5.92 -17.31
CA LEU A 65 -8.46 -6.08 -18.69
C LEU A 65 -7.19 -5.30 -19.00
N GLN A 66 -6.88 -4.28 -18.21
CA GLN A 66 -5.81 -3.33 -18.50
C GLN A 66 -4.91 -3.13 -17.30
N TRP A 67 -3.65 -2.85 -17.58
CA TRP A 67 -2.67 -2.48 -16.57
C TRP A 67 -1.69 -1.46 -17.10
N LYS A 68 -1.00 -0.77 -16.18
CA LYS A 68 0.07 0.18 -16.45
C LYS A 68 1.16 0.02 -15.39
N ILE A 69 2.42 0.03 -15.82
CA ILE A 69 3.59 0.09 -14.92
C ILE A 69 4.23 1.46 -15.05
N GLU A 70 4.59 2.04 -13.91
CA GLU A 70 5.35 3.28 -13.80
C GLU A 70 6.51 3.06 -12.83
N LEU A 71 7.72 3.36 -13.27
CA LEU A 71 8.92 3.37 -12.44
C LEU A 71 9.07 4.78 -11.86
N ILE A 72 9.15 4.90 -10.56
CA ILE A 72 9.13 6.17 -9.83
C ILE A 72 10.31 6.17 -8.85
N ASP A 73 11.15 7.18 -8.95
CA ASP A 73 12.19 7.40 -7.95
C ASP A 73 11.55 7.57 -6.58
N TYR A 74 12.16 6.92 -5.59
CA TYR A 74 11.60 6.92 -4.25
C TYR A 74 12.63 7.29 -3.20
N THR A 75 12.32 8.36 -2.47
CA THR A 75 13.08 8.77 -1.28
C THR A 75 12.24 8.49 -0.05
N SER A 76 12.86 7.91 0.97
CA SER A 76 12.20 7.70 2.27
C SER A 76 11.95 9.04 2.94
N PHE A 77 10.76 9.18 3.51
CA PHE A 77 10.39 10.35 4.30
C PHE A 77 10.47 10.02 5.78
N PHE A 78 10.89 10.99 6.57
CA PHE A 78 10.83 10.97 8.01
C PHE A 78 9.79 11.98 8.46
N PHE A 79 8.87 11.54 9.32
CA PHE A 79 7.83 12.38 9.88
C PHE A 79 8.02 12.46 11.39
N ASN A 80 8.01 13.68 11.93
CA ASN A 80 8.16 13.95 13.36
C ASN A 80 6.89 14.55 13.96
N ASP A 81 5.92 14.87 13.12
CA ASP A 81 4.72 15.57 13.53
C ASP A 81 3.49 14.91 12.91
N PHE A 82 2.54 14.52 13.79
CA PHE A 82 1.39 13.70 13.43
C PHE A 82 0.10 14.25 14.05
N ARG A 83 -0.98 14.20 13.27
CA ARG A 83 -2.33 14.45 13.77
C ARG A 83 -3.14 13.16 13.84
N MET A 84 -3.80 12.90 14.97
CA MET A 84 -4.79 11.83 15.06
C MET A 84 -6.11 12.28 14.43
N VAL A 85 -6.65 11.48 13.52
CA VAL A 85 -7.93 11.69 12.84
C VAL A 85 -8.86 10.55 13.17
N PHE A 86 -10.02 10.88 13.72
CA PHE A 86 -10.99 9.89 14.20
C PHE A 86 -12.08 9.64 13.15
N THR A 87 -12.43 8.36 12.94
CA THR A 87 -13.52 7.97 12.05
C THR A 87 -14.25 6.75 12.61
N GLN A 88 -15.52 6.57 12.22
CA GLN A 88 -16.30 5.36 12.52
C GLN A 88 -16.59 4.57 11.24
N ASN A 89 -16.90 5.25 10.17
CA ASN A 89 -17.49 4.65 8.96
C ASN A 89 -16.51 4.46 7.79
N PHE A 90 -15.31 5.04 7.86
CA PHE A 90 -14.35 4.93 6.76
C PHE A 90 -13.80 3.50 6.66
N SER A 91 -13.74 2.96 5.43
CA SER A 91 -13.22 1.63 5.13
C SER A 91 -12.36 1.66 3.88
N TYR A 92 -11.20 1.03 3.94
CA TYR A 92 -10.26 0.94 2.82
C TYR A 92 -9.59 -0.45 2.77
N PRO A 93 -10.38 -1.54 2.57
CA PRO A 93 -9.87 -2.91 2.64
C PRO A 93 -9.10 -3.35 1.39
N TYR A 94 -9.19 -2.61 0.29
CA TYR A 94 -8.50 -2.84 -0.97
C TYR A 94 -7.70 -1.60 -1.37
N LYS A 95 -6.64 -1.79 -2.15
CA LYS A 95 -5.75 -0.70 -2.55
C LYS A 95 -6.32 0.06 -3.75
N PHE A 96 -7.41 0.80 -3.50
CA PHE A 96 -8.07 1.65 -4.50
C PHE A 96 -7.18 2.79 -4.98
N SER A 97 -7.29 3.12 -6.27
CA SER A 97 -6.63 4.31 -6.85
C SER A 97 -7.28 5.60 -6.40
N GLU A 98 -8.59 5.57 -6.10
CA GLU A 98 -9.29 6.70 -5.51
C GLU A 98 -8.89 6.86 -4.04
N ARG A 99 -8.47 8.08 -3.68
CA ARG A 99 -7.95 8.41 -2.35
C ARG A 99 -8.49 9.73 -1.81
N LEU A 100 -9.62 10.19 -2.32
CA LEU A 100 -10.21 11.50 -1.99
C LEU A 100 -10.37 11.71 -0.48
N TRP A 101 -10.76 10.66 0.26
CA TRP A 101 -10.88 10.79 1.71
C TRP A 101 -9.52 11.05 2.38
N PHE A 102 -8.46 10.33 1.99
CA PHE A 102 -7.11 10.55 2.53
C PHE A 102 -6.57 11.94 2.14
N GLU A 103 -6.83 12.38 0.92
CA GLU A 103 -6.45 13.72 0.43
C GLU A 103 -7.17 14.80 1.22
N SER A 104 -8.48 14.63 1.45
CA SER A 104 -9.31 15.54 2.24
C SER A 104 -8.82 15.69 3.68
N ILE A 105 -8.54 14.59 4.38
CA ILE A 105 -8.06 14.67 5.78
C ILE A 105 -6.64 15.27 5.85
N LYS A 106 -5.77 14.98 4.88
CA LYS A 106 -4.44 15.61 4.82
C LYS A 106 -4.52 17.10 4.55
N GLU A 107 -5.39 17.54 3.62
CA GLU A 107 -5.58 18.97 3.38
C GLU A 107 -6.18 19.70 4.60
N SER A 108 -7.12 19.05 5.30
CA SER A 108 -7.72 19.61 6.51
C SER A 108 -6.75 19.71 7.70
N HIS A 109 -5.62 19.03 7.62
CA HIS A 109 -4.57 18.98 8.65
C HIS A 109 -3.17 19.20 8.07
N LYS A 110 -3.07 20.07 7.06
CA LYS A 110 -1.81 20.31 6.33
C LYS A 110 -0.70 20.96 7.16
N GLU A 111 -1.02 21.47 8.34
CA GLU A 111 -0.06 21.94 9.34
C GLU A 111 0.76 20.79 9.95
N PHE A 112 0.30 19.52 9.85
CA PHE A 112 1.00 18.31 10.29
C PHE A 112 1.62 17.59 9.10
N GLN A 113 2.74 16.91 9.32
CA GLN A 113 3.44 16.18 8.27
C GLN A 113 2.67 14.93 7.82
N GLU A 114 2.00 14.23 8.75
CA GLU A 114 1.23 13.03 8.46
C GLU A 114 0.05 12.89 9.44
N VAL A 115 -0.95 12.07 9.07
CA VAL A 115 -2.10 11.76 9.92
C VAL A 115 -2.05 10.30 10.37
N ILE A 116 -2.46 10.06 11.61
CA ILE A 116 -2.69 8.72 12.15
C ILE A 116 -4.20 8.52 12.29
N ILE A 117 -4.72 7.47 11.69
CA ILE A 117 -6.16 7.22 11.62
C ILE A 117 -6.57 6.32 12.78
N VAL A 118 -7.56 6.79 13.53
CA VAL A 118 -8.19 6.07 14.64
C VAL A 118 -9.61 5.70 14.23
N LYS A 119 -9.89 4.43 14.07
CA LYS A 119 -11.22 3.91 13.72
C LYS A 119 -11.84 3.18 14.89
N ASN A 120 -13.05 3.59 15.31
CA ASN A 120 -13.79 3.00 16.44
C ASN A 120 -12.93 2.92 17.74
N GLY A 121 -12.09 3.91 17.99
CA GLY A 121 -11.21 3.96 19.16
C GLY A 121 -9.89 3.20 19.03
N PHE A 122 -9.63 2.53 17.90
CA PHE A 122 -8.38 1.79 17.66
C PHE A 122 -7.52 2.49 16.61
N ILE A 123 -6.24 2.62 16.89
CA ILE A 123 -5.26 3.07 15.88
C ILE A 123 -5.20 2.04 14.77
N THR A 124 -5.21 2.51 13.52
CA THR A 124 -5.19 1.65 12.32
C THR A 124 -3.93 1.90 11.49
N ASP A 125 -3.95 2.88 10.61
CA ASP A 125 -2.89 3.21 9.64
C ASP A 125 -2.59 4.71 9.66
N ALA A 126 -1.49 5.12 9.04
CA ALA A 126 -1.31 6.49 8.54
C ALA A 126 -1.96 6.63 7.15
N SER A 127 -1.89 7.81 6.55
CA SER A 127 -2.57 8.04 5.25
C SER A 127 -2.08 7.12 4.14
N ALA A 128 -0.80 6.72 4.16
CA ALA A 128 -0.19 5.88 3.13
C ALA A 128 0.62 4.68 3.68
N TYR A 129 0.67 4.50 5.00
CA TYR A 129 1.54 3.55 5.68
C TYR A 129 0.80 2.75 6.74
N ASN A 130 1.12 1.46 6.87
CA ASN A 130 0.83 0.75 8.12
C ASN A 130 1.79 1.23 9.21
N LEU A 131 1.39 1.07 10.45
CA LEU A 131 2.14 1.53 11.61
C LEU A 131 2.80 0.37 12.35
N ALA A 132 3.95 0.63 12.94
CA ALA A 132 4.59 -0.23 13.92
C ALA A 132 5.15 0.63 15.06
N TYR A 133 5.03 0.15 16.28
CA TYR A 133 5.51 0.82 17.49
C TYR A 133 6.49 -0.07 18.23
N PHE A 134 7.54 0.51 18.75
CA PHE A 134 8.42 -0.16 19.69
C PHE A 134 7.94 0.14 21.12
N ASN A 135 7.56 -0.90 21.87
CA ASN A 135 7.05 -0.74 23.23
C ASN A 135 8.14 -0.85 24.33
N GLY A 136 9.41 -0.73 23.93
CA GLY A 136 10.57 -0.91 24.80
C GLY A 136 11.13 -2.33 24.79
N THR A 137 10.37 -3.32 24.31
CA THR A 137 10.78 -4.73 24.26
C THR A 137 10.65 -5.32 22.86
N LYS A 138 9.57 -5.04 22.18
CA LYS A 138 9.28 -5.56 20.83
C LYS A 138 8.52 -4.57 19.99
N TRP A 139 8.58 -4.78 18.66
CA TRP A 139 7.73 -4.09 17.72
C TRP A 139 6.33 -4.68 17.71
N ILE A 140 5.32 -3.82 17.72
CA ILE A 140 3.90 -4.18 17.63
C ILE A 140 3.25 -3.38 16.50
N THR A 141 2.24 -3.95 15.85
CA THR A 141 1.46 -3.30 14.80
C THR A 141 -0.03 -3.42 15.12
N PRO A 142 -0.87 -2.45 14.74
CA PRO A 142 -2.32 -2.55 14.92
C PRO A 142 -2.87 -3.87 14.37
N SER A 143 -3.75 -4.52 15.14
CA SER A 143 -4.39 -5.77 14.72
C SER A 143 -5.43 -5.58 13.61
N THR A 144 -5.99 -4.37 13.51
CA THR A 144 -7.06 -4.00 12.57
C THR A 144 -6.62 -2.84 11.66
N PRO A 145 -5.65 -3.05 10.75
CA PRO A 145 -5.28 -2.01 9.78
C PRO A 145 -6.45 -1.71 8.84
N LEU A 146 -6.50 -0.52 8.25
CA LEU A 146 -7.45 -0.19 7.18
C LEU A 146 -7.13 -0.98 5.91
N LEU A 147 -5.83 -1.13 5.61
CA LEU A 147 -5.33 -1.92 4.50
C LEU A 147 -4.33 -2.95 4.99
N GLU A 148 -4.50 -4.20 4.60
CA GLU A 148 -3.48 -5.24 4.81
C GLU A 148 -2.24 -4.97 3.94
N GLY A 149 -1.27 -4.25 4.50
CA GLY A 149 -0.05 -3.88 3.80
C GLY A 149 0.90 -5.06 3.60
N THR A 150 1.57 -5.10 2.46
CA THR A 150 2.44 -6.21 2.04
C THR A 150 3.72 -6.29 2.88
N MET A 151 4.32 -5.16 3.25
CA MET A 151 5.45 -5.14 4.18
C MET A 151 5.02 -5.60 5.58
N ARG A 152 3.86 -5.13 6.06
CA ARG A 152 3.31 -5.61 7.35
C ARG A 152 3.09 -7.13 7.33
N ALA A 153 2.48 -7.66 6.27
CA ALA A 153 2.24 -9.09 6.13
C ALA A 153 3.56 -9.90 6.11
N SER A 154 4.56 -9.42 5.37
CA SER A 154 5.90 -10.02 5.32
C SER A 154 6.56 -10.05 6.71
N LEU A 155 6.50 -8.96 7.48
CA LEU A 155 7.09 -8.91 8.81
C LEU A 155 6.35 -9.79 9.84
N LEU A 156 5.06 -9.98 9.69
CA LEU A 156 4.26 -10.86 10.55
C LEU A 156 4.44 -12.35 10.23
N SER A 157 5.04 -12.69 9.09
CA SER A 157 5.33 -14.08 8.70
C SER A 157 6.72 -14.56 9.15
N LEU A 158 7.55 -13.69 9.73
CA LEU A 158 8.86 -14.02 10.32
C LEU A 158 8.73 -14.61 11.71
#